data_9344a87c6b2f685b1ed4b5c7a4d1637d
#
_entry.id   9344a87c6b2f685b1ed4b5c7a4d1637d
#
_cell.length_a   1.000
_cell.length_b   1.000
_cell.length_c   1.000
_cell.angle_alpha   90.00
_cell.angle_beta   90.00
_cell.angle_gamma   90.00
#
_symmetry.space_group_name_H-M   'P 1'
#
loop_
_entity.id
_entity.type
_entity.pdbx_description
1 polymer ?
#
loop_
_entity_poly.entity_id
_entity_poly.type
_entity_poly.pdbx_seq_one_letter_code
_entity_poly.pdbx_strand_id
1 'polypeptide(L)'
;MYNNNDYYQKLLKYSQEVKCPSSIQIDLDLRRTFPNEEQVMDENFQKSLRNVLICYTTRNTSVGYCQGMNFVVSRLLLIMKDEEQTFWLFLQIMENIVSLIYYADLQGIIIETTLIETLLKFNIHNLLFIRKCSS
;
A
#
# COMPACT_ATOMS: atom_id res chain seq x y z
N MET A 1 16.71 -6.58 3.33
CA MET A 1 16.21 -7.85 3.89
C MET A 1 15.43 -7.56 5.16
N TYR A 2 14.14 -7.46 5.06
CA TYR A 2 13.28 -7.14 6.21
C TYR A 2 12.53 -8.41 6.62
N ASN A 3 13.23 -9.34 7.21
CA ASN A 3 12.62 -10.54 7.77
C ASN A 3 12.52 -10.39 9.29
N ASN A 4 11.62 -9.50 9.73
CA ASN A 4 11.24 -9.43 11.12
C ASN A 4 9.77 -9.86 11.17
N ASN A 5 9.53 -11.15 11.34
CA ASN A 5 8.19 -11.79 11.31
C ASN A 5 7.13 -11.08 12.18
N ASP A 6 7.54 -10.17 13.07
CA ASP A 6 6.62 -9.45 13.96
C ASP A 6 6.54 -7.94 13.67
N TYR A 7 7.33 -7.41 12.71
CA TYR A 7 7.40 -5.96 12.52
C TYR A 7 6.06 -5.37 12.08
N TYR A 8 5.44 -5.97 11.05
CA TYR A 8 4.15 -5.49 10.55
C TYR A 8 3.07 -5.54 11.64
N GLN A 9 3.00 -6.62 12.39
CA GLN A 9 2.01 -6.78 13.46
C GLN A 9 2.21 -5.77 14.59
N LYS A 10 3.47 -5.50 14.96
CA LYS A 10 3.80 -4.46 15.96
C LYS A 10 3.45 -3.06 15.45
N LEU A 11 3.75 -2.77 14.18
CA LEU A 11 3.41 -1.50 13.55
C LEU A 11 1.90 -1.31 13.46
N LEU A 12 1.17 -2.35 13.09
CA LEU A 12 -0.29 -2.34 13.02
C LEU A 12 -0.91 -2.05 14.39
N LYS A 13 -0.44 -2.74 15.43
CA LYS A 13 -0.88 -2.49 16.80
C LYS A 13 -0.59 -1.04 17.23
N TYR A 14 0.63 -0.57 17.02
CA TYR A 14 1.02 0.80 17.33
C TYR A 14 0.16 1.83 16.59
N SER A 15 -0.13 1.59 15.31
CA SER A 15 -0.95 2.48 14.48
C SER A 15 -2.41 2.58 14.93
N GLN A 16 -2.91 1.59 15.66
CA GLN A 16 -4.25 1.61 16.27
C GLN A 16 -4.28 2.44 17.56
N GLU A 17 -3.16 2.50 18.27
CA GLU A 17 -3.02 3.27 19.53
C GLU A 17 -2.74 4.76 19.25
N VAL A 18 -2.03 5.05 18.16
CA VAL A 18 -1.65 6.42 17.78
C VAL A 18 -2.60 6.93 16.69
N LYS A 19 -3.19 8.10 16.94
CA LYS A 19 -4.08 8.74 15.95
C LYS A 19 -3.26 9.17 14.72
N CYS A 20 -3.39 8.43 13.63
CA CYS A 20 -2.77 8.79 12.35
C CYS A 20 -3.44 10.06 11.78
N PRO A 21 -2.69 11.15 11.50
CA PRO A 21 -3.25 12.38 10.95
C PRO A 21 -4.00 12.19 9.65
N SER A 22 -3.57 11.23 8.83
CA SER A 22 -4.14 10.93 7.51
C SER A 22 -5.35 9.98 7.56
N SER A 23 -5.74 9.48 8.73
CA SER A 23 -6.79 8.47 8.85
C SER A 23 -8.12 8.90 8.23
N ILE A 24 -8.51 10.14 8.42
CA ILE A 24 -9.77 10.68 7.87
C ILE A 24 -9.73 10.69 6.34
N GLN A 25 -8.62 11.14 5.76
CA GLN A 25 -8.46 11.17 4.30
C GLN A 25 -8.44 9.77 3.71
N ILE A 26 -7.74 8.84 4.36
CA ILE A 26 -7.74 7.43 3.97
C ILE A 26 -9.17 6.88 3.98
N ASP A 27 -9.92 7.08 5.05
CA ASP A 27 -11.29 6.56 5.18
C ASP A 27 -12.25 7.14 4.12
N LEU A 28 -12.06 8.40 3.72
CA LEU A 28 -12.81 9.00 2.61
C LEU A 28 -12.43 8.37 1.26
N ASP A 29 -11.15 8.14 1.03
CA ASP A 29 -10.66 7.60 -0.23
C ASP A 29 -10.99 6.10 -0.40
N LEU A 30 -11.04 5.33 0.68
CA LEU A 30 -11.46 3.93 0.65
C LEU A 30 -12.83 3.75 0.02
N ARG A 31 -13.80 4.60 0.37
CA ARG A 31 -15.17 4.55 -0.16
C ARG A 31 -15.25 4.82 -1.66
N ARG A 32 -14.22 5.47 -2.22
CA ARG A 32 -14.12 5.83 -3.65
C ARG A 32 -13.23 4.88 -4.45
N THR A 33 -12.58 3.93 -3.75
CA THR A 33 -11.63 3.00 -4.36
C THR A 33 -12.40 1.91 -5.10
N PHE A 34 -12.42 1.96 -6.42
CA PHE A 34 -13.08 0.99 -7.31
C PHE A 34 -14.49 0.56 -6.85
N PRO A 35 -15.45 1.50 -6.75
CA PRO A 35 -16.77 1.24 -6.16
C PRO A 35 -17.61 0.20 -6.92
N ASN A 36 -17.25 -0.11 -8.16
CA ASN A 36 -17.92 -1.12 -8.99
C ASN A 36 -17.28 -2.52 -8.89
N GLU A 37 -16.22 -2.68 -8.10
CA GLU A 37 -15.56 -3.97 -7.91
C GLU A 37 -16.00 -4.59 -6.57
N GLU A 38 -16.84 -5.62 -6.62
CA GLU A 38 -17.39 -6.29 -5.44
C GLU A 38 -16.30 -6.76 -4.47
N GLN A 39 -15.19 -7.30 -5.00
CA GLN A 39 -14.07 -7.77 -4.18
C GLN A 39 -13.43 -6.63 -3.36
N VAL A 40 -13.37 -5.43 -3.94
CA VAL A 40 -12.80 -4.24 -3.28
C VAL A 40 -13.77 -3.67 -2.25
N MET A 41 -15.07 -3.84 -2.46
CA MET A 41 -16.11 -3.37 -1.54
C MET A 41 -16.38 -4.32 -0.37
N ASP A 42 -15.76 -5.51 -0.37
CA ASP A 42 -15.81 -6.43 0.78
C ASP A 42 -15.21 -5.80 2.03
N GLU A 43 -15.86 -5.97 3.18
CA GLU A 43 -15.45 -5.34 4.44
C GLU A 43 -14.06 -5.77 4.91
N ASN A 44 -13.70 -7.05 4.71
CA ASN A 44 -12.39 -7.56 5.10
C ASN A 44 -11.30 -6.98 4.18
N PHE A 45 -11.61 -6.88 2.88
CA PHE A 45 -10.70 -6.25 1.92
C PHE A 45 -10.49 -4.77 2.26
N GLN A 46 -11.55 -4.02 2.53
CA GLN A 46 -11.48 -2.61 2.94
C GLN A 46 -10.68 -2.43 4.23
N LYS A 47 -10.86 -3.33 5.19
CA LYS A 47 -10.07 -3.33 6.44
C LYS A 47 -8.59 -3.56 6.17
N SER A 48 -8.25 -4.56 5.35
CA SER A 48 -6.86 -4.85 4.98
C SER A 48 -6.23 -3.70 4.20
N LEU A 49 -6.95 -3.12 3.26
CA LEU A 49 -6.51 -1.96 2.50
C LEU A 49 -6.21 -0.76 3.43
N ARG A 50 -7.11 -0.50 4.38
CA ARG A 50 -6.92 0.52 5.41
C ARG A 50 -5.68 0.26 6.26
N ASN A 51 -5.52 -0.96 6.76
CA ASN A 51 -4.41 -1.35 7.61
C ASN A 51 -3.06 -1.10 6.92
N VAL A 52 -2.92 -1.52 5.67
CA VAL A 52 -1.68 -1.31 4.88
C VAL A 52 -1.38 0.18 4.74
N LEU A 53 -2.37 1.00 4.39
CA LEU A 53 -2.19 2.45 4.23
C LEU A 53 -1.84 3.14 5.54
N ILE A 54 -2.51 2.81 6.64
CA ILE A 54 -2.23 3.37 7.96
C ILE A 54 -0.83 2.97 8.43
N CYS A 55 -0.44 1.69 8.28
CA CYS A 55 0.90 1.23 8.63
C CYS A 55 1.98 1.96 7.82
N TYR A 56 1.78 2.11 6.51
CA TYR A 56 2.71 2.84 5.67
C TYR A 56 2.88 4.29 6.14
N THR A 57 1.80 5.02 6.36
CA THR A 57 1.84 6.43 6.78
C THR A 57 2.39 6.62 8.18
N THR A 58 2.15 5.66 9.08
CA THR A 58 2.71 5.66 10.43
C THR A 58 4.23 5.45 10.40
N ARG A 59 4.71 4.60 9.49
CA ARG A 59 6.15 4.38 9.29
C ARG A 59 6.82 5.56 8.59
N ASN A 60 6.20 6.13 7.60
CA ASN A 60 6.76 7.16 6.71
C ASN A 60 6.07 8.51 6.92
N THR A 61 6.22 9.08 8.10
CA THR A 61 5.57 10.32 8.50
C THR A 61 6.00 11.53 7.67
N SER A 62 7.20 11.51 7.08
CA SER A 62 7.71 12.56 6.20
C SER A 62 6.99 12.63 4.85
N VAL A 63 6.51 11.50 4.34
CA VAL A 63 5.72 11.41 3.10
C VAL A 63 4.23 11.47 3.42
N GLY A 64 3.81 10.77 4.47
CA GLY A 64 2.42 10.64 4.86
C GLY A 64 1.57 9.89 3.83
N TYR A 65 0.28 10.19 3.82
CA TYR A 65 -0.66 9.66 2.83
C TYR A 65 -0.83 10.65 1.68
N CYS A 66 -0.74 10.16 0.46
CA CYS A 66 -1.08 10.89 -0.75
C CYS A 66 -2.27 10.22 -1.43
N GLN A 67 -3.20 11.04 -1.91
CA GLN A 67 -4.33 10.57 -2.71
C GLN A 67 -3.81 9.79 -3.94
N GLY A 68 -4.42 8.63 -4.22
CA GLY A 68 -3.95 7.71 -5.25
C GLY A 68 -3.23 6.48 -4.69
N MET A 69 -2.62 6.54 -3.50
CA MET A 69 -2.01 5.37 -2.84
C MET A 69 -3.03 4.26 -2.60
N ASN A 70 -4.28 4.61 -2.31
CA ASN A 70 -5.39 3.68 -2.12
C ASN A 70 -5.62 2.79 -3.35
N PHE A 71 -5.54 3.34 -4.56
CA PHE A 71 -5.70 2.57 -5.80
C PHE A 71 -4.55 1.59 -6.00
N VAL A 72 -3.32 2.04 -5.75
CA VAL A 72 -2.13 1.19 -5.88
C VAL A 72 -2.19 0.02 -4.90
N VAL A 73 -2.40 0.31 -3.61
CA VAL A 73 -2.48 -0.74 -2.56
C VAL A 73 -3.65 -1.68 -2.82
N SER A 74 -4.80 -1.18 -3.29
CA SER A 74 -5.94 -2.01 -3.66
C SER A 74 -5.57 -3.03 -4.76
N ARG A 75 -4.89 -2.58 -5.83
CA ARG A 75 -4.43 -3.50 -6.90
C ARG A 75 -3.40 -4.51 -6.40
N LEU A 76 -2.47 -4.08 -5.58
CA LEU A 76 -1.49 -4.99 -4.97
C LEU A 76 -2.19 -6.04 -4.09
N LEU A 77 -3.15 -5.62 -3.28
CA LEU A 77 -3.89 -6.51 -2.38
C LEU A 77 -4.74 -7.54 -3.15
N LEU A 78 -5.35 -7.15 -4.28
CA LEU A 78 -6.06 -8.08 -5.17
C LEU A 78 -5.14 -9.17 -5.75
N ILE A 79 -3.87 -8.82 -6.03
CA ILE A 79 -2.88 -9.75 -6.60
C ILE A 79 -2.27 -10.62 -5.50
N MET A 80 -1.82 -10.03 -4.41
CA MET A 80 -1.08 -10.72 -3.35
C MET A 80 -2.00 -11.53 -2.45
N LYS A 81 -3.26 -11.07 -2.24
CA LYS A 81 -4.26 -11.69 -1.36
C LYS A 81 -3.78 -11.88 0.08
N ASP A 82 -2.75 -11.14 0.47
CA ASP A 82 -2.13 -11.17 1.78
C ASP A 82 -1.78 -9.75 2.20
N GLU A 83 -2.25 -9.34 3.38
CA GLU A 83 -2.13 -7.97 3.88
C GLU A 83 -0.68 -7.59 4.16
N GLU A 84 0.06 -8.46 4.85
CA GLU A 84 1.46 -8.20 5.21
C GLU A 84 2.38 -8.17 3.99
N GLN A 85 2.22 -9.13 3.07
CA GLN A 85 2.98 -9.15 1.82
C GLN A 85 2.68 -7.90 0.97
N THR A 86 1.43 -7.46 0.95
CA THR A 86 1.02 -6.23 0.27
C THR A 86 1.73 -5.01 0.87
N PHE A 87 1.78 -4.93 2.21
CA PHE A 87 2.50 -3.85 2.90
C PHE A 87 3.98 -3.82 2.51
N TRP A 88 4.67 -4.96 2.56
CA TRP A 88 6.09 -5.02 2.21
C TRP A 88 6.36 -4.68 0.76
N LEU A 89 5.52 -5.16 -0.16
CA LEU A 89 5.65 -4.85 -1.58
C LEU A 89 5.39 -3.35 -1.84
N PHE A 90 4.34 -2.79 -1.25
CA PHE A 90 4.06 -1.37 -1.37
C PHE A 90 5.20 -0.51 -0.82
N LEU A 91 5.74 -0.88 0.34
CA LEU A 91 6.89 -0.21 0.94
C LEU A 91 8.11 -0.23 0.01
N GLN A 92 8.42 -1.37 -0.62
CA GLN A 92 9.52 -1.50 -1.58
C GLN A 92 9.32 -0.61 -2.82
N ILE A 93 8.11 -0.54 -3.33
CA ILE A 93 7.76 0.33 -4.45
C ILE A 93 8.02 1.79 -4.06
N MET A 94 7.52 2.19 -2.91
CA MET A 94 7.59 3.57 -2.44
C MET A 94 9.02 4.01 -2.10
N GLU A 95 9.80 3.15 -1.45
CA GLU A 95 11.16 3.49 -1.00
C GLU A 95 12.21 3.37 -2.11
N ASN A 96 12.04 2.47 -3.08
CA ASN A 96 13.06 2.18 -4.07
C ASN A 96 12.73 2.63 -5.51
N ILE A 97 11.45 2.71 -5.86
CA ILE A 97 11.02 3.02 -7.24
C ILE A 97 10.53 4.46 -7.33
N VAL A 98 9.78 4.89 -6.33
CA VAL A 98 9.20 6.23 -6.31
C VAL A 98 10.10 7.14 -5.48
N SER A 99 10.83 8.03 -6.15
CA SER A 99 11.66 9.01 -5.46
C SER A 99 10.80 9.90 -4.55
N LEU A 100 11.30 10.20 -3.34
CA LEU A 100 10.65 11.12 -2.40
C LEU A 100 10.35 12.50 -3.02
N ILE A 101 11.15 12.92 -4.01
CA ILE A 101 10.98 14.18 -4.76
C ILE A 101 9.70 14.14 -5.60
N TYR A 102 9.31 12.96 -6.06
CA TYR A 102 8.14 12.75 -6.91
C TYR A 102 6.81 13.03 -6.19
N TYR A 103 6.76 12.78 -4.86
CA TYR A 103 5.57 13.00 -4.05
C TYR A 103 5.38 14.45 -3.62
N ALA A 104 6.45 15.23 -3.56
CA ALA A 104 6.38 16.63 -3.18
C ALA A 104 5.72 17.50 -4.27
N ASP A 105 5.85 17.10 -5.55
CA ASP A 105 5.43 17.92 -6.70
C ASP A 105 4.18 17.42 -7.45
N LEU A 106 3.74 16.19 -7.25
CA LEU A 106 2.72 15.58 -8.10
C LEU A 106 1.55 15.00 -7.30
N GLN A 107 0.50 15.80 -7.18
CA GLN A 107 -0.78 15.36 -6.64
C GLN A 107 -1.43 14.26 -7.50
N GLY A 108 -1.36 13.03 -6.99
CA GLY A 108 -2.34 11.97 -7.25
C GLY A 108 -2.43 11.33 -8.64
N ILE A 109 -2.42 12.08 -9.72
CA ILE A 109 -2.84 11.57 -11.04
C ILE A 109 -1.75 10.76 -11.77
N ILE A 110 -0.49 11.06 -11.55
CA ILE A 110 0.63 10.43 -12.27
C ILE A 110 1.03 9.09 -11.63
N ILE A 111 0.70 8.88 -10.36
CA ILE A 111 0.98 7.63 -9.64
C ILE A 111 0.22 6.45 -10.26
N GLU A 112 -1.02 6.64 -10.66
CA GLU A 112 -1.83 5.57 -11.27
C GLU A 112 -1.23 5.04 -12.56
N THR A 113 -0.83 5.92 -13.47
CA THR A 113 -0.36 5.52 -14.81
C THR A 113 1.06 4.95 -14.76
N THR A 114 1.97 5.63 -14.07
CA THR A 114 3.39 5.26 -14.06
C THR A 114 3.67 4.02 -13.21
N LEU A 115 2.96 3.84 -12.11
CA LEU A 115 3.09 2.64 -11.26
C LEU A 115 2.50 1.40 -11.92
N ILE A 116 1.34 1.52 -12.55
CA ILE A 116 0.73 0.41 -13.29
C ILE A 116 1.63 0.02 -14.47
N GLU A 117 2.16 0.99 -15.22
CA GLU A 117 3.12 0.71 -16.29
C GLU A 117 4.42 0.10 -15.78
N THR A 118 4.92 0.55 -14.64
CA THR A 118 6.13 0.01 -14.02
C THR A 118 5.91 -1.38 -13.48
N LEU A 119 4.76 -1.64 -12.84
CA LEU A 119 4.38 -2.97 -12.36
C LEU A 119 4.14 -3.95 -13.51
N LEU A 120 3.60 -3.49 -14.64
CA LEU A 120 3.45 -4.29 -15.86
C LEU A 120 4.80 -4.56 -16.55
N LYS A 121 5.75 -3.62 -16.46
CA LYS A 121 7.13 -3.78 -16.97
C LYS A 121 8.00 -4.61 -16.06
N PHE A 122 7.80 -4.55 -14.74
CA PHE A 122 8.37 -5.51 -13.81
C PHE A 122 7.58 -6.81 -13.91
N ASN A 123 8.06 -7.64 -14.83
CA ASN A 123 7.58 -8.97 -15.10
C ASN A 123 7.06 -9.65 -13.83
N ILE A 124 5.81 -10.06 -13.83
CA ILE A 124 5.12 -10.81 -12.76
C ILE A 124 5.98 -11.98 -12.23
N HIS A 125 6.92 -12.46 -13.06
CA HIS A 125 7.91 -13.48 -12.70
C HIS A 125 8.83 -13.09 -11.53
N ASN A 126 9.18 -11.81 -11.38
CA ASN A 126 9.99 -11.34 -10.24
C ASN A 126 9.16 -11.20 -8.95
N LEU A 127 7.87 -10.94 -9.06
CA LEU A 127 6.95 -10.95 -7.91
C LEU A 127 6.73 -12.36 -7.36
N LEU A 128 6.72 -13.37 -8.23
CA LEU A 128 6.66 -14.79 -7.85
C LEU A 128 7.96 -15.26 -7.18
N PHE A 129 9.09 -14.63 -7.46
CA PHE A 129 10.37 -14.95 -6.82
C PHE A 129 10.38 -14.52 -5.34
N ILE A 130 9.76 -13.38 -5.01
CA ILE A 130 9.61 -12.91 -3.61
C ILE A 130 8.76 -13.90 -2.80
N ARG A 131 7.73 -14.49 -3.41
CA ARG A 131 6.89 -15.51 -2.80
C ARG A 131 7.63 -16.81 -2.49
N LYS A 132 8.64 -17.18 -3.28
CA LYS A 132 9.47 -18.38 -3.07
C LYS A 132 10.56 -18.20 -2.00
N CYS A 133 10.96 -16.98 -1.68
CA CYS A 133 11.95 -16.70 -0.64
C CYS A 133 11.32 -16.54 0.75
N SER A 134 9.98 -16.59 0.86
CA SER A 134 9.22 -16.48 2.11
C SER A 134 8.66 -17.84 2.59
N SER A 135 9.09 -18.93 1.99
CA SER A 135 8.71 -20.29 2.38
C SER A 135 9.82 -20.95 3.14
#